data_111412e964012cee204bcd2fc7385323
#
_entry.id   111412e964012cee204bcd2fc7385323
#
_cell.length_a   1.000
_cell.length_b   1.000
_cell.length_c   1.000
_cell.angle_alpha   90.00
_cell.angle_beta   90.00
_cell.angle_gamma   90.00
#
_symmetry.space_group_name_H-M   'P 1'
#
loop_
_entity.id
_entity.type
_entity.pdbx_description
1 polymer ?
#
loop_
_entity_poly.entity_id
_entity_poly.type
_entity_poly.pdbx_seq_one_letter_code
_entity_poly.pdbx_strand_id
1 'polypeptide(L)'
;MRKIQTIIVIAGLLFSLIASAETKQSPNVMNKIEPLPRDLEIQLALSALPPHLRDNATVYVLNPAKGFDVARKGASDFHAFVARTGDDTFRGSWPLTEYRDDILYPIAFDKAGSKAQMRVFFDAAEMQAKGTPPGELKKIIQDRYKAGFYKAPERAGISYMLSPVLRTYVNPEESDRVTTANFPHVMYYAPNISNEDIGGGKPGGMEPFVILHGHHGYMIQPFGVTERAAINKEYSEMLARLCNIKDVWCLPKEKGQ
;
A
#
# COMPACT_ATOMS: atom_id res chain seq x y z
N MET A 1 -54.68 -78.11 -0.26
CA MET A 1 -54.31 -77.41 -1.51
C MET A 1 -54.18 -75.94 -1.26
N ARG A 2 -52.95 -75.44 -1.09
CA ARG A 2 -52.67 -73.99 -0.91
C ARG A 2 -51.87 -73.50 -2.10
N LYS A 3 -52.43 -72.53 -2.79
CA LYS A 3 -51.79 -71.85 -3.94
C LYS A 3 -50.74 -70.86 -3.43
N ILE A 4 -49.52 -71.00 -3.90
CA ILE A 4 -48.43 -70.09 -3.65
C ILE A 4 -48.47 -69.04 -4.78
N GLN A 5 -48.67 -67.78 -4.44
CA GLN A 5 -48.56 -66.63 -5.35
C GLN A 5 -47.08 -66.13 -5.28
N THR A 6 -46.46 -66.18 -6.41
CA THR A 6 -45.09 -65.60 -6.59
C THR A 6 -45.22 -64.11 -6.87
N ILE A 7 -44.65 -63.28 -5.97
CA ILE A 7 -44.52 -61.83 -6.15
C ILE A 7 -43.17 -61.54 -6.82
N ILE A 8 -43.22 -61.01 -8.02
CA ILE A 8 -42.03 -60.50 -8.72
C ILE A 8 -41.82 -59.07 -8.29
N VAL A 9 -40.71 -58.81 -7.58
CA VAL A 9 -40.29 -57.49 -7.21
C VAL A 9 -39.36 -56.97 -8.33
N ILE A 10 -39.82 -55.97 -9.08
CA ILE A 10 -39.00 -55.26 -10.06
C ILE A 10 -38.30 -54.13 -9.32
N ALA A 11 -37.01 -54.30 -9.08
CA ALA A 11 -36.16 -53.26 -8.55
C ALA A 11 -35.78 -52.26 -9.67
N GLY A 12 -36.42 -51.14 -9.69
CA GLY A 12 -36.07 -49.99 -10.58
C GLY A 12 -34.80 -49.31 -10.07
N LEU A 13 -33.68 -49.43 -10.78
CA LEU A 13 -32.47 -48.62 -10.56
C LEU A 13 -32.75 -47.19 -11.06
N LEU A 14 -32.99 -46.27 -10.12
CA LEU A 14 -32.91 -44.82 -10.34
C LEU A 14 -31.43 -44.42 -10.34
N PHE A 15 -30.85 -44.25 -11.52
CA PHE A 15 -29.58 -43.57 -11.72
C PHE A 15 -29.82 -42.06 -11.51
N SER A 16 -29.48 -41.55 -10.34
CA SER A 16 -29.41 -40.10 -10.09
C SER A 16 -28.18 -39.55 -10.78
N LEU A 17 -28.36 -38.89 -11.91
CA LEU A 17 -27.35 -38.01 -12.54
C LEU A 17 -27.12 -36.83 -11.61
N ILE A 18 -26.07 -36.91 -10.79
CA ILE A 18 -25.52 -35.75 -10.11
C ILE A 18 -24.78 -34.94 -11.20
N ALA A 19 -25.46 -33.95 -11.76
CA ALA A 19 -24.81 -32.93 -12.55
C ALA A 19 -23.88 -32.12 -11.61
N SER A 20 -22.60 -32.44 -11.64
CA SER A 20 -21.57 -31.58 -11.05
C SER A 20 -21.64 -30.25 -11.78
N ALA A 21 -22.22 -29.23 -11.15
CA ALA A 21 -22.08 -27.86 -11.59
C ALA A 21 -20.60 -27.52 -11.44
N GLU A 22 -19.84 -27.62 -12.52
CA GLU A 22 -18.56 -26.95 -12.66
C GLU A 22 -18.84 -25.45 -12.51
N THR A 23 -18.56 -24.93 -11.33
CA THR A 23 -18.41 -23.49 -11.13
C THR A 23 -17.30 -23.07 -12.07
N LYS A 24 -17.67 -22.53 -13.23
CA LYS A 24 -16.76 -21.77 -14.09
C LYS A 24 -16.25 -20.61 -13.23
N GLN A 25 -15.12 -20.83 -12.59
CA GLN A 25 -14.31 -19.77 -12.06
C GLN A 25 -14.01 -18.83 -13.22
N SER A 26 -14.61 -17.65 -13.23
CA SER A 26 -14.24 -16.59 -14.17
C SER A 26 -12.73 -16.50 -14.17
N PRO A 27 -12.07 -16.39 -15.35
CA PRO A 27 -10.64 -16.17 -15.38
C PRO A 27 -10.37 -14.95 -14.50
N ASN A 28 -9.59 -15.16 -13.46
CA ASN A 28 -9.18 -14.16 -12.50
C ASN A 28 -8.49 -13.04 -13.29
N VAL A 29 -9.24 -12.00 -13.65
CA VAL A 29 -8.68 -10.76 -14.15
C VAL A 29 -8.04 -10.14 -12.94
N MET A 30 -6.82 -10.61 -12.64
CA MET A 30 -5.98 -9.96 -11.66
C MET A 30 -5.80 -8.53 -12.18
N ASN A 31 -6.34 -7.56 -11.46
CA ASN A 31 -6.16 -6.15 -11.78
C ASN A 31 -4.66 -5.88 -11.74
N LYS A 32 -4.06 -5.93 -12.94
CA LYS A 32 -2.64 -5.67 -13.11
C LYS A 32 -2.44 -4.18 -12.88
N ILE A 33 -1.68 -3.86 -11.83
CA ILE A 33 -1.33 -2.47 -11.56
C ILE A 33 -0.52 -1.94 -12.75
N GLU A 34 -1.04 -0.91 -13.40
CA GLU A 34 -0.32 -0.26 -14.49
C GLU A 34 0.81 0.62 -13.95
N PRO A 35 2.03 0.47 -14.49
CA PRO A 35 3.14 1.34 -14.12
C PRO A 35 2.88 2.77 -14.63
N LEU A 36 3.39 3.74 -13.89
CA LEU A 36 3.47 5.11 -14.37
C LEU A 36 4.52 5.22 -15.49
N PRO A 37 4.46 6.27 -16.35
CA PRO A 37 5.59 6.63 -17.18
C PRO A 37 6.86 6.73 -16.31
N ARG A 38 7.93 6.06 -16.75
CA ARG A 38 9.13 5.86 -15.91
C ARG A 38 9.72 7.15 -15.35
N ASP A 39 9.77 8.20 -16.15
CA ASP A 39 10.27 9.52 -15.75
C ASP A 39 9.38 10.17 -14.69
N LEU A 40 8.07 10.02 -14.84
CA LEU A 40 7.08 10.52 -13.87
C LEU A 40 7.14 9.77 -12.54
N GLU A 41 7.31 8.45 -12.59
CA GLU A 41 7.43 7.64 -11.38
C GLU A 41 8.71 7.96 -10.60
N ILE A 42 9.84 8.17 -11.31
CA ILE A 42 11.11 8.62 -10.71
C ILE A 42 10.92 9.99 -10.05
N GLN A 43 10.28 10.94 -10.73
CA GLN A 43 10.01 12.28 -10.20
C GLN A 43 9.11 12.21 -8.96
N LEU A 44 8.06 11.40 -9.01
CA LEU A 44 7.13 11.20 -7.90
C LEU A 44 7.82 10.53 -6.70
N ALA A 45 8.66 9.52 -6.91
CA ALA A 45 9.44 8.89 -5.86
C ALA A 45 10.39 9.89 -5.18
N LEU A 46 11.10 10.69 -5.98
CA LEU A 46 12.03 11.71 -5.47
C LEU A 46 11.33 12.86 -4.76
N SER A 47 10.08 13.15 -5.10
CA SER A 47 9.30 14.16 -4.40
C SER A 47 9.05 13.83 -2.93
N ALA A 48 9.18 12.55 -2.54
CA ALA A 48 9.11 12.15 -1.14
C ALA A 48 10.30 12.67 -0.32
N LEU A 49 11.42 13.03 -0.93
CA LEU A 49 12.65 13.44 -0.27
C LEU A 49 12.83 14.97 -0.24
N PRO A 50 13.49 15.52 0.79
CA PRO A 50 13.92 16.91 0.76
C PRO A 50 14.97 17.12 -0.36
N PRO A 51 15.08 18.35 -0.92
CA PRO A 51 15.90 18.61 -2.11
C PRO A 51 17.34 18.10 -2.05
N HIS A 52 18.00 18.33 -0.93
CA HIS A 52 19.43 17.98 -0.75
C HIS A 52 19.73 16.46 -0.71
N LEU A 53 18.72 15.60 -0.58
CA LEU A 53 18.89 14.15 -0.58
C LEU A 53 18.59 13.50 -1.92
N ARG A 54 17.91 14.20 -2.84
CA ARG A 54 17.35 13.64 -4.07
C ARG A 54 18.42 13.11 -5.02
N ASP A 55 19.52 13.85 -5.21
CA ASP A 55 20.53 13.51 -6.20
C ASP A 55 21.28 12.21 -5.88
N ASN A 56 21.45 11.94 -4.60
CA ASN A 56 22.21 10.79 -4.12
C ASN A 56 21.33 9.61 -3.65
N ALA A 57 20.01 9.71 -3.76
CA ALA A 57 19.12 8.63 -3.38
C ALA A 57 19.04 7.52 -4.44
N THR A 58 18.90 6.27 -3.98
CA THR A 58 18.53 5.16 -4.85
C THR A 58 17.03 5.20 -5.10
N VAL A 59 16.64 5.14 -6.37
CA VAL A 59 15.24 5.21 -6.81
C VAL A 59 14.81 3.90 -7.43
N TYR A 60 13.63 3.43 -7.02
CA TYR A 60 12.99 2.25 -7.59
C TYR A 60 11.70 2.65 -8.30
N VAL A 61 11.36 1.91 -9.35
CA VAL A 61 10.09 2.02 -10.09
C VAL A 61 9.39 0.67 -10.14
N LEU A 62 8.08 0.69 -10.18
CA LEU A 62 7.28 -0.52 -10.24
C LEU A 62 7.50 -1.27 -11.56
N ASN A 63 7.76 -2.55 -11.43
CA ASN A 63 7.74 -3.52 -12.52
C ASN A 63 6.61 -4.53 -12.24
N PRO A 64 5.49 -4.47 -12.97
CA PRO A 64 4.34 -5.35 -12.72
C PRO A 64 4.63 -6.84 -12.88
N ALA A 65 5.75 -7.20 -13.50
CA ALA A 65 6.12 -8.61 -13.71
C ALA A 65 6.96 -9.20 -12.57
N LYS A 66 7.57 -8.36 -11.72
CA LYS A 66 8.48 -8.87 -10.67
C LYS A 66 8.55 -8.03 -9.38
N GLY A 67 7.82 -6.93 -9.28
CA GLY A 67 7.86 -6.03 -8.14
C GLY A 67 8.55 -4.71 -8.47
N PHE A 68 9.73 -4.42 -7.90
CA PHE A 68 10.45 -3.17 -8.16
C PHE A 68 11.76 -3.38 -8.92
N ASP A 69 12.06 -2.43 -9.81
CA ASP A 69 13.35 -2.30 -10.49
C ASP A 69 14.12 -1.09 -9.97
N VAL A 70 15.45 -1.21 -9.89
CA VAL A 70 16.31 -0.04 -9.66
C VAL A 70 16.27 0.85 -10.91
N ALA A 71 15.70 2.03 -10.77
CA ALA A 71 15.68 3.04 -11.85
C ALA A 71 16.94 3.89 -11.87
N ARG A 72 17.46 4.21 -10.68
CA ARG A 72 18.69 4.98 -10.47
C ARG A 72 19.36 4.51 -9.20
N LYS A 73 20.62 4.11 -9.27
CA LYS A 73 21.43 3.79 -8.10
C LYS A 73 22.04 5.08 -7.54
N GLY A 74 21.79 5.38 -6.30
CA GLY A 74 22.37 6.52 -5.58
C GLY A 74 23.62 6.16 -4.79
N ALA A 75 24.31 7.19 -4.30
CA ALA A 75 25.50 7.06 -3.46
C ALA A 75 25.19 7.13 -1.96
N SER A 76 23.98 7.56 -1.59
CA SER A 76 23.55 7.63 -0.19
C SER A 76 22.76 6.40 0.26
N ASP A 77 22.52 6.29 1.57
CA ASP A 77 21.69 5.24 2.16
C ASP A 77 20.16 5.57 2.09
N PHE A 78 19.76 6.57 1.29
CA PHE A 78 18.34 6.90 1.09
C PHE A 78 17.77 6.15 -0.11
N HIS A 79 16.58 5.60 0.08
CA HIS A 79 15.87 4.78 -0.91
C HIS A 79 14.45 5.32 -1.10
N ALA A 80 14.08 5.66 -2.34
CA ALA A 80 12.80 6.27 -2.68
C ALA A 80 12.05 5.45 -3.73
N PHE A 81 10.72 5.31 -3.57
CA PHE A 81 9.84 4.63 -4.51
C PHE A 81 8.39 5.07 -4.31
N VAL A 82 7.51 4.66 -5.20
CA VAL A 82 6.06 4.84 -5.09
C VAL A 82 5.43 3.50 -4.76
N ALA A 83 5.04 3.27 -3.50
CA ALA A 83 4.29 2.07 -3.17
C ALA A 83 2.87 2.15 -3.74
N ARG A 84 2.35 1.01 -4.18
CA ARG A 84 1.03 0.91 -4.82
C ARG A 84 0.03 0.13 -3.95
N THR A 85 0.44 -0.23 -2.74
CA THR A 85 -0.39 -0.92 -1.76
C THR A 85 -0.94 0.00 -0.67
N GLY A 86 -0.34 1.16 -0.46
CA GLY A 86 -0.70 2.09 0.62
C GLY A 86 -0.07 1.70 1.94
N ASP A 87 -0.84 1.19 2.87
CA ASP A 87 -0.39 0.82 4.21
C ASP A 87 0.62 -0.34 4.20
N ASP A 88 1.69 -0.24 4.98
CA ASP A 88 2.74 -1.26 5.09
C ASP A 88 2.36 -2.44 6.00
N THR A 89 1.39 -2.25 6.88
CA THR A 89 0.92 -3.31 7.79
C THR A 89 -0.33 -4.02 7.28
N PHE A 90 -0.93 -3.55 6.20
CA PHE A 90 -2.16 -4.09 5.61
C PHE A 90 -3.29 -4.28 6.64
N ARG A 91 -3.53 -3.24 7.42
CA ARG A 91 -4.55 -3.23 8.47
C ARG A 91 -5.97 -3.17 7.91
N GLY A 92 -6.92 -3.55 8.75
CA GLY A 92 -8.35 -3.29 8.58
C GLY A 92 -8.87 -3.65 7.20
N SER A 93 -9.44 -2.67 6.52
CA SER A 93 -10.10 -2.80 5.20
C SER A 93 -9.15 -2.78 4.00
N TRP A 94 -7.82 -2.92 4.17
CA TRP A 94 -6.94 -3.07 3.02
C TRP A 94 -7.48 -4.14 2.07
N PRO A 95 -7.37 -3.97 0.72
CA PRO A 95 -8.15 -4.73 -0.23
C PRO A 95 -8.08 -6.24 -0.02
N LEU A 96 -9.25 -6.86 -0.02
CA LEU A 96 -9.41 -8.29 0.18
C LEU A 96 -9.86 -9.01 -1.10
N THR A 97 -10.40 -8.25 -2.07
CA THR A 97 -11.03 -8.80 -3.28
C THR A 97 -10.28 -8.45 -4.55
N GLU A 98 -9.73 -7.25 -4.63
CA GLU A 98 -9.02 -6.75 -5.80
C GLU A 98 -7.86 -5.82 -5.42
N TYR A 99 -6.85 -5.73 -6.27
CA TYR A 99 -5.81 -4.73 -6.15
C TYR A 99 -6.27 -3.42 -6.76
N ARG A 100 -6.01 -2.32 -6.05
CA ARG A 100 -6.27 -0.98 -6.57
C ARG A 100 -5.10 -0.50 -7.42
N ASP A 101 -5.41 0.02 -8.60
CA ASP A 101 -4.43 0.59 -9.52
C ASP A 101 -4.27 2.11 -9.37
N ASP A 102 -4.99 2.71 -8.42
CA ASP A 102 -5.05 4.16 -8.19
C ASP A 102 -4.29 4.63 -6.94
N ILE A 103 -3.72 3.73 -6.17
CA ILE A 103 -2.89 4.09 -5.00
C ILE A 103 -1.59 4.75 -5.46
N LEU A 104 -1.26 5.88 -4.83
CA LEU A 104 0.03 6.57 -4.93
C LEU A 104 0.56 6.82 -3.52
N TYR A 105 1.62 6.12 -3.15
CA TYR A 105 2.22 6.21 -1.82
C TYR A 105 3.72 6.49 -1.95
N PRO A 106 4.10 7.73 -2.34
CA PRO A 106 5.51 8.10 -2.48
C PRO A 106 6.16 8.14 -1.11
N ILE A 107 7.19 7.32 -0.93
CA ILE A 107 7.88 7.18 0.35
C ILE A 107 9.38 6.99 0.14
N ALA A 108 10.16 7.50 1.07
CA ALA A 108 11.59 7.28 1.12
C ALA A 108 12.05 6.91 2.52
N PHE A 109 12.99 6.01 2.59
CA PHE A 109 13.57 5.50 3.82
C PHE A 109 15.03 5.85 3.96
N ASP A 110 15.47 6.11 5.18
CA ASP A 110 16.88 6.15 5.55
C ASP A 110 17.48 4.72 5.62
N LYS A 111 18.73 4.62 6.02
CA LYS A 111 19.42 3.33 6.19
C LYS A 111 18.70 2.35 7.14
N ALA A 112 18.14 2.85 8.23
CA ALA A 112 17.46 1.99 9.20
C ALA A 112 16.13 1.47 8.64
N GLY A 113 15.32 2.35 8.05
CA GLY A 113 14.04 2.00 7.44
C GLY A 113 14.18 1.14 6.21
N SER A 114 15.20 1.37 5.37
CA SER A 114 15.43 0.55 4.18
C SER A 114 15.73 -0.92 4.51
N LYS A 115 16.37 -1.16 5.65
CA LYS A 115 16.64 -2.53 6.13
C LYS A 115 15.44 -3.20 6.79
N ALA A 116 14.60 -2.42 7.46
CA ALA A 116 13.50 -2.93 8.27
C ALA A 116 12.15 -2.85 7.55
N GLN A 117 11.70 -1.63 7.23
CA GLN A 117 10.32 -1.36 6.82
C GLN A 117 10.10 -1.39 5.31
N MET A 118 11.10 -1.03 4.51
CA MET A 118 11.00 -1.06 3.06
C MET A 118 10.68 -2.47 2.53
N ARG A 119 11.16 -3.51 3.20
CA ARG A 119 11.02 -4.89 2.76
C ARG A 119 9.58 -5.32 2.57
N VAL A 120 8.65 -4.90 3.42
CA VAL A 120 7.24 -5.29 3.30
C VAL A 120 6.62 -4.79 2.00
N PHE A 121 6.96 -3.57 1.55
CA PHE A 121 6.48 -3.03 0.29
C PHE A 121 7.02 -3.82 -0.92
N PHE A 122 8.26 -4.25 -0.85
CA PHE A 122 8.90 -5.05 -1.90
C PHE A 122 8.31 -6.45 -1.96
N ASP A 123 8.18 -7.12 -0.81
CA ASP A 123 7.54 -8.43 -0.71
C ASP A 123 6.10 -8.39 -1.25
N ALA A 124 5.34 -7.34 -0.92
CA ALA A 124 3.99 -7.15 -1.42
C ALA A 124 3.95 -6.97 -2.94
N ALA A 125 4.81 -6.11 -3.49
CA ALA A 125 4.90 -5.90 -4.94
C ALA A 125 5.31 -7.18 -5.70
N GLU A 126 6.24 -7.98 -5.14
CA GLU A 126 6.63 -9.27 -5.71
C GLU A 126 5.48 -10.29 -5.67
N MET A 127 4.73 -10.36 -4.58
CA MET A 127 3.57 -11.24 -4.48
C MET A 127 2.46 -10.82 -5.45
N GLN A 128 2.20 -9.51 -5.61
CA GLN A 128 1.28 -9.01 -6.62
C GLN A 128 1.74 -9.40 -8.04
N ALA A 129 3.01 -9.23 -8.35
CA ALA A 129 3.59 -9.60 -9.64
C ALA A 129 3.45 -11.10 -9.94
N LYS A 130 3.53 -11.96 -8.92
CA LYS A 130 3.32 -13.41 -9.00
C LYS A 130 1.84 -13.81 -9.07
N GLY A 131 0.95 -12.85 -8.92
CA GLY A 131 -0.48 -13.11 -8.97
C GLY A 131 -1.11 -13.60 -7.68
N THR A 132 -0.48 -13.39 -6.55
CA THR A 132 -1.07 -13.72 -5.25
C THR A 132 -2.38 -12.94 -5.05
N PRO A 133 -3.49 -13.60 -4.72
CA PRO A 133 -4.75 -12.89 -4.45
C PRO A 133 -4.63 -11.92 -3.27
N PRO A 134 -5.34 -10.77 -3.28
CA PRO A 134 -5.21 -9.73 -2.24
C PRO A 134 -5.40 -10.24 -0.82
N GLY A 135 -6.43 -11.06 -0.56
CA GLY A 135 -6.69 -11.63 0.75
C GLY A 135 -5.60 -12.56 1.24
N GLU A 136 -5.01 -13.35 0.34
CA GLU A 136 -3.88 -14.23 0.64
C GLU A 136 -2.61 -13.40 0.93
N LEU A 137 -2.32 -12.39 0.10
CA LEU A 137 -1.20 -11.48 0.31
C LEU A 137 -1.30 -10.82 1.69
N LYS A 138 -2.46 -10.27 2.03
CA LYS A 138 -2.70 -9.67 3.36
C LYS A 138 -2.40 -10.65 4.48
N LYS A 139 -2.92 -11.87 4.37
CA LYS A 139 -2.69 -12.92 5.36
C LYS A 139 -1.20 -13.25 5.51
N ILE A 140 -0.48 -13.44 4.41
CA ILE A 140 0.97 -13.71 4.42
C ILE A 140 1.74 -12.60 5.12
N ILE A 141 1.46 -11.33 4.77
CA ILE A 141 2.14 -10.18 5.40
C ILE A 141 1.85 -10.14 6.90
N GLN A 142 0.59 -10.29 7.30
CA GLN A 142 0.22 -10.28 8.72
C GLN A 142 0.85 -11.45 9.50
N ASP A 143 0.90 -12.64 8.93
CA ASP A 143 1.54 -13.80 9.56
C ASP A 143 3.06 -13.59 9.68
N ARG A 144 3.71 -12.96 8.69
CA ARG A 144 5.12 -12.58 8.75
C ARG A 144 5.41 -11.56 9.85
N TYR A 145 4.52 -10.57 10.06
CA TYR A 145 4.64 -9.65 11.20
C TYR A 145 4.52 -10.39 12.54
N LYS A 146 3.51 -11.23 12.70
CA LYS A 146 3.31 -12.04 13.92
C LYS A 146 4.49 -12.97 14.22
N ALA A 147 5.09 -13.54 13.19
CA ALA A 147 6.26 -14.40 13.30
C ALA A 147 7.58 -13.63 13.52
N GLY A 148 7.56 -12.30 13.53
CA GLY A 148 8.74 -11.46 13.66
C GLY A 148 9.69 -11.55 12.45
N PHE A 149 9.17 -11.91 11.28
CA PHE A 149 9.95 -11.93 10.03
C PHE A 149 10.35 -10.52 9.62
N TYR A 150 9.40 -9.57 9.66
CA TYR A 150 9.72 -8.16 9.53
C TYR A 150 10.25 -7.63 10.85
N LYS A 151 11.45 -7.07 10.82
CA LYS A 151 12.11 -6.52 12.01
C LYS A 151 11.79 -5.04 12.14
N ALA A 152 11.59 -4.59 13.35
CA ALA A 152 11.57 -3.16 13.63
C ALA A 152 12.95 -2.55 13.39
N PRO A 153 13.03 -1.24 13.11
CA PRO A 153 14.30 -0.54 13.05
C PRO A 153 15.07 -0.68 14.39
N GLU A 154 16.35 -1.02 14.30
CA GLU A 154 17.22 -1.20 15.48
C GLU A 154 17.55 0.12 16.19
N ARG A 155 17.32 1.24 15.53
CA ARG A 155 17.58 2.59 16.04
C ARG A 155 16.54 3.57 15.54
N ALA A 156 16.47 4.73 16.19
CA ALA A 156 15.71 5.86 15.67
C ALA A 156 16.19 6.23 14.26
N GLY A 157 15.28 6.66 13.44
CA GLY A 157 15.52 7.08 12.06
C GLY A 157 14.28 7.74 11.49
N ILE A 158 14.29 7.96 10.17
CA ILE A 158 13.29 8.76 9.51
C ILE A 158 12.86 8.12 8.18
N SER A 159 11.58 8.20 7.88
CA SER A 159 11.08 8.10 6.52
C SER A 159 10.42 9.40 6.10
N TYR A 160 10.58 9.73 4.82
CA TYR A 160 10.06 10.95 4.23
C TYR A 160 8.86 10.64 3.34
N MET A 161 7.81 11.43 3.48
CA MET A 161 6.65 11.49 2.59
C MET A 161 6.32 12.95 2.26
N LEU A 162 7.29 13.67 1.67
CA LEU A 162 7.16 15.11 1.36
C LEU A 162 6.44 15.35 0.03
N SER A 163 6.04 14.30 -0.69
CA SER A 163 5.32 14.45 -1.95
C SER A 163 4.08 15.32 -1.78
N PRO A 164 3.78 16.19 -2.76
CA PRO A 164 2.56 17.00 -2.75
C PRO A 164 1.29 16.16 -2.88
N VAL A 165 1.40 14.93 -3.36
CA VAL A 165 0.27 14.02 -3.58
C VAL A 165 0.50 12.71 -2.86
N LEU A 166 -0.51 12.32 -2.11
CA LEU A 166 -0.65 11.03 -1.46
C LEU A 166 -2.06 10.52 -1.77
N ARG A 167 -2.18 9.29 -2.28
CA ARG A 167 -3.48 8.64 -2.43
C ARG A 167 -3.46 7.29 -1.75
N THR A 168 -4.19 7.19 -0.65
CA THR A 168 -4.19 6.00 0.19
C THR A 168 -5.50 5.86 0.98
N TYR A 169 -5.62 4.77 1.72
CA TYR A 169 -6.70 4.53 2.68
C TYR A 169 -6.66 5.57 3.79
N VAL A 170 -7.81 6.17 4.07
CA VAL A 170 -7.91 7.26 5.10
C VAL A 170 -7.88 6.67 6.50
N ASN A 171 -8.67 5.63 6.72
CA ASN A 171 -8.74 4.93 7.98
C ASN A 171 -9.02 3.45 7.69
N PRO A 172 -7.99 2.65 7.41
CA PRO A 172 -8.15 1.26 6.99
C PRO A 172 -8.77 0.38 8.07
N GLU A 173 -8.74 0.79 9.33
CA GLU A 173 -9.41 0.06 10.41
C GLU A 173 -10.95 0.18 10.37
N GLU A 174 -11.47 1.26 9.78
CA GLU A 174 -12.90 1.56 9.78
C GLU A 174 -13.55 1.47 8.40
N SER A 175 -12.77 1.71 7.34
CA SER A 175 -13.32 1.77 5.98
C SER A 175 -12.30 1.48 4.89
N ASP A 176 -12.79 1.12 3.71
CA ASP A 176 -12.02 0.95 2.47
C ASP A 176 -11.87 2.26 1.67
N ARG A 177 -12.27 3.39 2.27
CA ARG A 177 -12.24 4.68 1.60
C ARG A 177 -10.82 5.12 1.29
N VAL A 178 -10.57 5.38 0.01
CA VAL A 178 -9.32 5.93 -0.51
C VAL A 178 -9.53 7.38 -0.94
N THR A 179 -8.62 8.28 -0.56
CA THR A 179 -8.66 9.69 -0.96
C THR A 179 -7.31 10.14 -1.46
N THR A 180 -7.32 11.18 -2.29
CA THR A 180 -6.13 11.94 -2.65
C THR A 180 -6.01 13.13 -1.71
N ALA A 181 -4.83 13.31 -1.15
CA ALA A 181 -4.54 14.36 -0.19
C ALA A 181 -3.21 15.03 -0.48
N ASN A 182 -3.13 16.32 -0.12
CA ASN A 182 -1.87 17.03 0.02
C ASN A 182 -1.46 16.96 1.50
N PHE A 183 -0.62 16.00 1.83
CA PHE A 183 -0.22 15.75 3.21
C PHE A 183 1.28 15.45 3.30
N PRO A 184 2.16 16.43 2.95
CA PRO A 184 3.59 16.26 3.17
C PRO A 184 3.89 16.15 4.67
N HIS A 185 4.64 15.10 5.01
CA HIS A 185 5.01 14.82 6.39
C HIS A 185 6.32 14.01 6.45
N VAL A 186 6.88 13.95 7.62
CA VAL A 186 7.94 13.01 7.96
C VAL A 186 7.43 12.02 9.01
N MET A 187 7.98 10.82 8.97
CA MET A 187 7.71 9.79 9.97
C MET A 187 8.99 9.43 10.70
N TYR A 188 8.93 9.41 12.02
CA TYR A 188 10.01 8.95 12.86
C TYR A 188 9.68 7.55 13.38
N TYR A 189 10.65 6.64 13.36
CA TYR A 189 10.48 5.32 13.98
C TYR A 189 10.41 5.51 15.48
N ALA A 190 9.27 5.15 16.06
CA ALA A 190 8.92 5.41 17.45
C ALA A 190 8.33 4.12 18.09
N PRO A 191 9.16 3.07 18.29
CA PRO A 191 8.69 1.81 18.85
C PRO A 191 8.10 2.00 20.23
N ASN A 192 6.88 1.46 20.43
CA ASN A 192 6.17 1.42 21.71
C ASN A 192 5.86 2.78 22.36
N ILE A 193 5.88 3.86 21.60
CA ILE A 193 5.47 5.20 22.07
C ILE A 193 3.96 5.38 21.83
N SER A 194 3.29 6.03 22.77
CA SER A 194 1.89 6.47 22.67
C SER A 194 1.79 7.98 22.46
N ASN A 195 0.59 8.46 22.10
CA ASN A 195 0.34 9.91 22.02
C ASN A 195 0.44 10.60 23.39
N GLU A 196 0.11 9.92 24.46
CA GLU A 196 0.24 10.42 25.83
C GLU A 196 1.70 10.68 26.21
N ASP A 197 2.62 9.81 25.78
CA ASP A 197 4.06 9.95 26.07
C ASP A 197 4.70 11.20 25.45
N ILE A 198 4.17 11.62 24.30
CA ILE A 198 4.72 12.76 23.53
C ILE A 198 3.87 14.05 23.64
N GLY A 199 2.76 14.01 24.39
CA GLY A 199 1.79 15.09 24.39
C GLY A 199 1.21 15.33 22.99
N GLY A 200 1.02 14.25 22.22
CA GLY A 200 0.76 14.26 20.79
C GLY A 200 -0.56 14.93 20.41
N GLY A 201 -0.57 15.52 19.23
CA GLY A 201 -1.74 16.14 18.62
C GLY A 201 -2.74 15.14 18.08
N LYS A 202 -3.76 15.67 17.40
CA LYS A 202 -4.75 14.88 16.68
C LYS A 202 -4.41 14.86 15.19
N PRO A 203 -4.80 13.81 14.44
CA PRO A 203 -4.70 13.82 12.99
C PRO A 203 -5.36 15.08 12.39
N GLY A 204 -4.62 15.81 11.53
CA GLY A 204 -5.06 17.08 10.95
C GLY A 204 -4.55 18.34 11.67
N GLY A 205 -3.93 18.21 12.86
CA GLY A 205 -3.16 19.27 13.52
C GLY A 205 -1.76 19.41 12.94
N MET A 206 -0.98 20.29 13.56
CA MET A 206 0.42 20.54 13.21
C MET A 206 1.39 19.83 14.16
N GLU A 207 0.89 19.37 15.30
CA GLU A 207 1.66 18.68 16.32
C GLU A 207 1.99 17.25 15.86
N PRO A 208 3.12 16.68 16.30
CA PRO A 208 3.41 15.29 16.10
C PRO A 208 2.35 14.39 16.72
N PHE A 209 2.07 13.27 16.06
CA PHE A 209 1.17 12.26 16.60
C PHE A 209 1.60 10.85 16.19
N VAL A 210 1.29 9.87 17.04
CA VAL A 210 1.56 8.45 16.77
C VAL A 210 0.47 7.92 15.84
N ILE A 211 0.87 7.37 14.69
CA ILE A 211 -0.04 6.79 13.69
C ILE A 211 -0.06 5.26 13.75
N LEU A 212 1.04 4.65 14.14
CA LEU A 212 1.17 3.23 14.30
C LEU A 212 1.79 2.94 15.67
N HIS A 213 1.08 2.14 16.47
CA HIS A 213 1.53 1.74 17.80
C HIS A 213 2.33 0.44 17.76
N GLY A 214 3.00 0.13 18.88
CA GLY A 214 3.73 -1.10 19.09
C GLY A 214 5.15 -1.09 18.57
N HIS A 215 5.71 -2.28 18.35
CA HIS A 215 7.12 -2.47 18.06
C HIS A 215 7.59 -1.85 16.73
N HIS A 216 6.71 -1.76 15.75
CA HIS A 216 6.94 -1.09 14.47
C HIS A 216 6.38 0.32 14.40
N GLY A 217 6.22 0.97 15.57
CA GLY A 217 5.53 2.24 15.67
C GLY A 217 6.17 3.40 14.92
N TYR A 218 5.30 4.31 14.50
CA TYR A 218 5.67 5.58 13.87
C TYR A 218 5.01 6.75 14.56
N MET A 219 5.75 7.84 14.58
CA MET A 219 5.27 9.17 14.90
C MET A 219 5.37 10.03 13.64
N ILE A 220 4.30 10.75 13.30
CA ILE A 220 4.22 11.65 12.14
C ILE A 220 4.38 13.09 12.59
N GLN A 221 5.17 13.86 11.82
CA GLN A 221 5.22 15.33 11.89
C GLN A 221 4.71 15.90 10.58
N PRO A 222 3.50 16.48 10.55
CA PRO A 222 2.97 17.14 9.36
C PRO A 222 3.70 18.45 9.04
N PHE A 223 3.67 18.86 7.77
CA PHE A 223 4.12 20.17 7.33
C PHE A 223 2.98 21.18 7.26
N GLY A 224 3.32 22.45 7.49
CA GLY A 224 2.38 23.56 7.51
C GLY A 224 1.87 23.96 6.13
N VAL A 225 0.96 24.93 6.14
CA VAL A 225 0.34 25.44 4.91
C VAL A 225 1.38 26.08 3.98
N THR A 226 2.34 26.83 4.54
CA THR A 226 3.40 27.49 3.79
C THR A 226 4.30 26.50 3.05
N GLU A 227 4.76 25.46 3.76
CA GLU A 227 5.62 24.42 3.18
C GLU A 227 4.85 23.62 2.14
N ARG A 228 3.59 23.27 2.41
CA ARG A 228 2.73 22.59 1.43
C ARG A 228 2.55 23.39 0.16
N ALA A 229 2.30 24.71 0.28
CA ALA A 229 2.16 25.59 -0.87
C ALA A 229 3.47 25.66 -1.71
N ALA A 230 4.62 25.74 -1.04
CA ALA A 230 5.92 25.73 -1.71
C ALA A 230 6.17 24.42 -2.46
N ILE A 231 5.87 23.27 -1.85
CA ILE A 231 5.99 21.95 -2.46
C ILE A 231 5.03 21.81 -3.66
N ASN A 232 3.77 22.26 -3.54
CA ASN A 232 2.81 22.24 -4.64
C ASN A 232 3.29 23.05 -5.84
N LYS A 233 3.87 24.23 -5.58
CA LYS A 233 4.43 25.07 -6.63
C LYS A 233 5.62 24.40 -7.32
N GLU A 234 6.54 23.80 -6.56
CA GLU A 234 7.69 23.10 -7.09
C GLU A 234 7.28 21.95 -8.03
N TYR A 235 6.23 21.21 -7.67
CA TYR A 235 5.78 20.04 -8.40
C TYR A 235 4.52 20.23 -9.25
N SER A 236 4.17 21.48 -9.58
CA SER A 236 2.93 21.80 -10.31
C SER A 236 2.78 21.06 -11.65
N GLU A 237 3.86 20.91 -12.41
CA GLU A 237 3.87 20.17 -13.68
C GLU A 237 3.66 18.66 -13.45
N MET A 238 4.35 18.07 -12.46
CA MET A 238 4.16 16.66 -12.09
C MET A 238 2.72 16.38 -11.67
N LEU A 239 2.13 17.24 -10.86
CA LEU A 239 0.73 17.16 -10.41
C LEU A 239 -0.24 17.21 -11.60
N ALA A 240 -0.01 18.12 -12.56
CA ALA A 240 -0.81 18.23 -13.78
C ALA A 240 -0.70 16.93 -14.62
N ARG A 241 0.49 16.37 -14.78
CA ARG A 241 0.69 15.10 -15.49
C ARG A 241 -0.04 13.93 -14.82
N LEU A 242 0.03 13.81 -13.51
CA LEU A 242 -0.69 12.79 -12.74
C LEU A 242 -2.21 12.93 -12.90
N CYS A 243 -2.72 14.14 -12.76
CA CYS A 243 -4.14 14.46 -12.92
C CYS A 243 -4.63 14.12 -14.34
N ASN A 244 -3.84 14.36 -15.38
CA ASN A 244 -4.17 14.00 -16.77
C ASN A 244 -4.21 12.48 -17.01
N ILE A 245 -3.49 11.68 -16.23
CA ILE A 245 -3.51 10.22 -16.34
C ILE A 245 -4.76 9.65 -15.66
N LYS A 246 -5.06 10.12 -14.43
CA LYS A 246 -6.26 9.70 -13.68
C LYS A 246 -6.82 10.88 -12.88
N ASP A 247 -8.08 11.23 -13.10
CA ASP A 247 -8.77 12.32 -12.38
C ASP A 247 -8.72 12.16 -10.87
N VAL A 248 -8.72 10.92 -10.36
CA VAL A 248 -8.64 10.63 -8.93
C VAL A 248 -7.29 10.98 -8.31
N TRP A 249 -6.27 11.30 -9.12
CA TRP A 249 -4.96 11.78 -8.68
C TRP A 249 -4.86 13.30 -8.63
N CYS A 250 -5.88 14.01 -9.12
CA CYS A 250 -5.96 15.46 -8.95
C CYS A 250 -6.06 15.82 -7.47
N LEU A 251 -5.31 16.82 -7.06
CA LEU A 251 -5.48 17.35 -5.71
C LEU A 251 -6.90 17.97 -5.55
N PRO A 252 -7.55 17.75 -4.41
CA PRO A 252 -8.82 18.40 -4.12
C PRO A 252 -8.65 19.93 -4.18
N LYS A 253 -9.62 20.63 -4.73
CA LYS A 253 -9.66 22.09 -4.65
C LYS A 253 -9.77 22.49 -3.18
N GLU A 254 -8.91 23.39 -2.73
CA GLU A 254 -9.02 23.93 -1.38
C GLU A 254 -10.39 24.62 -1.24
N LYS A 255 -11.13 24.25 -0.19
CA LYS A 255 -12.40 24.93 0.10
C LYS A 255 -12.08 26.33 0.59
N GLY A 256 -12.28 27.35 -0.26
CA GLY A 256 -12.20 28.74 0.16
C GLY A 256 -11.20 29.64 -0.57
N GLN A 257 -10.90 29.36 -1.85
CA GLN A 257 -10.36 30.39 -2.75
C GLN A 257 -11.40 30.80 -3.77
#